data_85ee572629ed4b2b7cdcab579080f09c
#
_entry.id   85ee572629ed4b2b7cdcab579080f09c
#
_cell.length_a   1.000
_cell.length_b   1.000
_cell.length_c   1.000
_cell.angle_alpha   90.00
_cell.angle_beta   90.00
_cell.angle_gamma   90.00
#
_symmetry.space_group_name_H-M   'P 1'
#
loop_
_entity.id
_entity.type
_entity.pdbx_description
1 polymer ?
#
loop_
_entity_poly.entity_id
_entity_poly.type
_entity_poly.pdbx_seq_one_letter_code
_entity_poly.pdbx_strand_id
1 'polypeptide(L)'
;MMGKNDNLIEDYRNLVTNTLLANPTIVEVLSDGEYSLEEADELMWTHIFPNQYIPDTITETGSFILYDLSDAVISRVNKTYIEVTLYFWVLTHYKMPKYNNKLRNDILVRELRKDFGEKDCFGIAKAHYVSNSIFNSGTNKYTGRLITFRVTDWSDRIRYKD
;
A
#
# COMPACT_ATOMS: atom_id res chain seq x y z
N MET A 1 -14.91 -20.22 11.96
CA MET A 1 -13.90 -19.70 12.89
C MET A 1 -12.75 -19.12 12.06
N MET A 2 -12.56 -17.83 12.08
CA MET A 2 -11.41 -17.20 11.42
C MET A 2 -10.14 -17.62 12.12
N GLY A 3 -9.13 -18.04 11.38
CA GLY A 3 -7.81 -18.36 11.93
C GLY A 3 -7.12 -17.11 12.47
N LYS A 4 -6.20 -17.28 13.44
CA LYS A 4 -5.41 -16.17 14.00
C LYS A 4 -4.61 -15.41 12.92
N ASN A 5 -4.28 -16.09 11.82
CA ASN A 5 -3.58 -15.52 10.67
C ASN A 5 -4.49 -14.56 9.89
N ASP A 6 -5.78 -14.87 9.77
CA ASP A 6 -6.75 -14.02 9.05
C ASP A 6 -6.91 -12.68 9.76
N ASN A 7 -6.99 -12.68 11.10
CA ASN A 7 -7.05 -11.47 11.91
C ASN A 7 -5.79 -10.60 11.77
N LEU A 8 -4.61 -11.21 11.70
CA LEU A 8 -3.35 -10.48 11.56
C LEU A 8 -3.29 -9.73 10.21
N ILE A 9 -3.66 -10.40 9.13
CA ILE A 9 -3.67 -9.77 7.79
C ILE A 9 -4.72 -8.67 7.72
N GLU A 10 -5.89 -8.88 8.32
CA GLU A 10 -6.94 -7.86 8.41
C GLU A 10 -6.48 -6.65 9.22
N ASP A 11 -5.83 -6.86 10.37
CA ASP A 11 -5.24 -5.79 11.17
C ASP A 11 -4.22 -4.98 10.37
N TYR A 12 -3.37 -5.66 9.58
CA TYR A 12 -2.41 -4.98 8.71
C TYR A 12 -3.08 -4.23 7.58
N ARG A 13 -4.15 -4.76 6.96
CA ARG A 13 -4.92 -4.03 5.95
C ARG A 13 -5.51 -2.75 6.51
N ASN A 14 -6.11 -2.81 7.69
CA ASN A 14 -6.66 -1.65 8.37
C ASN A 14 -5.56 -0.61 8.68
N LEU A 15 -4.41 -1.06 9.13
CA LEU A 15 -3.28 -0.19 9.41
C LEU A 15 -2.76 0.50 8.13
N VAL A 16 -2.63 -0.22 7.02
CA VAL A 16 -2.24 0.34 5.72
C VAL A 16 -3.25 1.39 5.27
N THR A 17 -4.53 1.05 5.29
CA THR A 17 -5.61 1.99 4.91
C THR A 17 -5.54 3.27 5.75
N ASN A 18 -5.51 3.14 7.07
CA ASN A 18 -5.48 4.29 7.96
C ASN A 18 -4.23 5.15 7.75
N THR A 19 -3.08 4.53 7.50
CA THR A 19 -1.82 5.24 7.23
C THR A 19 -1.90 6.03 5.93
N LEU A 20 -2.44 5.44 4.87
CA LEU A 20 -2.63 6.13 3.58
C LEU A 20 -3.58 7.33 3.70
N LEU A 21 -4.72 7.14 4.38
CA LEU A 21 -5.76 8.18 4.55
C LEU A 21 -5.32 9.30 5.50
N ALA A 22 -4.35 9.04 6.38
CA ALA A 22 -3.80 10.03 7.29
C ALA A 22 -2.67 10.87 6.68
N ASN A 23 -2.18 10.53 5.50
CA ASN A 23 -1.11 11.26 4.83
C ASN A 23 -1.67 12.38 3.94
N PRO A 24 -1.50 13.67 4.31
CA PRO A 24 -2.10 14.76 3.58
C PRO A 24 -1.59 14.88 2.13
N THR A 25 -0.33 14.55 1.88
CA THR A 25 0.24 14.58 0.53
C THR A 25 -0.34 13.50 -0.36
N ILE A 26 -0.55 12.29 0.17
CA ILE A 26 -1.20 11.19 -0.57
C ILE A 26 -2.64 11.59 -0.92
N VAL A 27 -3.40 12.08 0.06
CA VAL A 27 -4.80 12.51 -0.14
C VAL A 27 -4.87 13.61 -1.19
N GLU A 28 -4.00 14.61 -1.09
CA GLU A 28 -3.96 15.74 -2.04
C GLU A 28 -3.64 15.27 -3.48
N VAL A 29 -2.63 14.44 -3.66
CA VAL A 29 -2.23 13.96 -5.00
C VAL A 29 -3.27 13.03 -5.60
N LEU A 30 -3.87 12.13 -4.82
CA LEU A 30 -4.89 11.20 -5.32
C LEU A 30 -6.21 11.90 -5.66
N SER A 31 -6.61 12.90 -4.87
CA SER A 31 -7.83 13.67 -5.10
C SER A 31 -7.65 14.86 -6.04
N ASP A 32 -6.44 15.08 -6.55
CA ASP A 32 -6.09 16.27 -7.34
C ASP A 32 -6.37 17.60 -6.60
N GLY A 33 -6.20 17.58 -5.27
CA GLY A 33 -6.44 18.72 -4.38
C GLY A 33 -7.90 18.95 -4.00
N GLU A 34 -8.80 18.03 -4.38
CA GLU A 34 -10.25 18.20 -4.12
C GLU A 34 -10.64 17.85 -2.67
N TYR A 35 -9.94 16.93 -2.01
CA TYR A 35 -10.30 16.44 -0.68
C TYR A 35 -9.36 16.95 0.41
N SER A 36 -9.97 17.27 1.56
CA SER A 36 -9.26 17.45 2.82
C SER A 36 -9.01 16.10 3.50
N LEU A 37 -8.25 16.09 4.61
CA LEU A 37 -8.07 14.87 5.40
C LEU A 37 -9.38 14.34 6.01
N GLU A 38 -10.34 15.21 6.27
CA GLU A 38 -11.67 14.81 6.78
C GLU A 38 -12.49 14.06 5.73
N GLU A 39 -12.22 14.30 4.44
CA GLU A 39 -12.87 13.66 3.30
C GLU A 39 -12.06 12.52 2.70
N ALA A 40 -10.93 12.16 3.31
CA ALA A 40 -10.00 11.16 2.79
C ALA A 40 -10.66 9.78 2.57
N ASP A 41 -11.67 9.43 3.34
CA ASP A 41 -12.41 8.17 3.20
C ASP A 41 -13.05 8.01 1.81
N GLU A 42 -13.37 9.10 1.14
CA GLU A 42 -13.91 9.09 -0.23
C GLU A 42 -12.92 8.54 -1.27
N LEU A 43 -11.63 8.46 -0.92
CA LEU A 43 -10.62 7.85 -1.80
C LEU A 43 -10.71 6.32 -1.84
N MET A 44 -11.33 5.69 -0.83
CA MET A 44 -11.48 4.25 -0.79
C MET A 44 -12.40 3.77 -1.91
N TRP A 45 -11.94 2.75 -2.64
CA TRP A 45 -12.63 2.16 -3.80
C TRP A 45 -12.81 3.09 -5.00
N THR A 46 -12.22 4.28 -4.96
CA THR A 46 -12.15 5.22 -6.08
C THR A 46 -10.71 5.44 -6.55
N HIS A 47 -9.78 5.65 -5.62
CA HIS A 47 -8.35 5.86 -5.88
C HIS A 47 -7.43 4.96 -5.05
N ILE A 48 -7.94 4.38 -3.97
CA ILE A 48 -7.23 3.41 -3.12
C ILE A 48 -8.00 2.09 -3.14
N PHE A 49 -7.33 1.02 -3.57
CA PHE A 49 -7.91 -0.31 -3.69
C PHE A 49 -7.09 -1.30 -2.85
N PRO A 50 -7.70 -1.93 -1.81
CA PRO A 50 -7.03 -2.90 -0.96
C PRO A 50 -6.93 -4.29 -1.62
N ASN A 51 -6.62 -4.33 -2.90
CA ASN A 51 -6.35 -5.51 -3.70
C ASN A 51 -5.66 -5.14 -5.02
N GLN A 52 -5.19 -6.11 -5.77
CA GLN A 52 -4.51 -5.90 -7.06
C GLN A 52 -5.50 -5.63 -8.23
N TYR A 53 -6.78 -5.54 -7.96
CA TYR A 53 -7.80 -5.41 -8.99
C TYR A 53 -8.14 -3.95 -9.28
N ILE A 54 -7.95 -3.55 -10.53
CA ILE A 54 -8.48 -2.27 -11.06
C ILE A 54 -9.77 -2.62 -11.81
N PRO A 55 -10.93 -2.08 -11.42
CA PRO A 55 -12.13 -2.26 -12.21
C PRO A 55 -11.94 -1.77 -13.64
N ASP A 56 -12.33 -2.56 -14.64
CA ASP A 56 -12.25 -2.19 -16.07
C ASP A 56 -13.05 -0.91 -16.38
N THR A 57 -13.99 -0.55 -15.50
CA THR A 57 -14.82 0.65 -15.58
C THR A 57 -14.11 1.93 -15.14
N ILE A 58 -12.92 1.84 -14.53
CA ILE A 58 -12.15 3.04 -14.19
C ILE A 58 -11.56 3.61 -15.46
N THR A 59 -12.26 4.59 -16.02
CA THR A 59 -11.82 5.40 -17.16
C THR A 59 -11.26 6.74 -16.72
N GLU A 60 -11.22 6.98 -15.41
CA GLU A 60 -10.86 8.27 -14.84
C GLU A 60 -9.37 8.57 -15.03
N THR A 61 -9.12 9.83 -15.36
CA THR A 61 -7.77 10.40 -15.37
C THR A 61 -7.38 10.69 -13.92
N GLY A 62 -6.25 10.16 -13.46
CA GLY A 62 -5.77 10.39 -12.10
C GLY A 62 -4.70 9.41 -11.70
N SER A 63 -4.45 9.40 -10.41
CA SER A 63 -3.52 8.46 -9.77
C SER A 63 -4.28 7.50 -8.86
N PHE A 64 -3.75 6.29 -8.75
CA PHE A 64 -4.34 5.20 -7.98
C PHE A 64 -3.25 4.51 -7.16
N ILE A 65 -3.60 4.07 -5.95
CA ILE A 65 -2.78 3.16 -5.15
C ILE A 65 -3.58 1.89 -4.93
N LEU A 66 -3.01 0.77 -5.35
CA LEU A 66 -3.47 -0.55 -5.01
C LEU A 66 -2.49 -1.14 -4.01
N TYR A 67 -2.96 -1.90 -3.05
CA TYR A 67 -2.07 -2.61 -2.15
C TYR A 67 -2.60 -4.00 -1.82
N ASP A 68 -1.70 -4.90 -1.53
CA ASP A 68 -2.01 -6.23 -1.04
C ASP A 68 -0.93 -6.74 -0.09
N LEU A 69 -1.26 -7.76 0.67
CA LEU A 69 -0.39 -8.43 1.62
C LEU A 69 -0.31 -9.91 1.29
N SER A 70 0.90 -10.47 1.33
CA SER A 70 1.05 -11.92 1.29
C SER A 70 0.58 -12.55 2.60
N ASP A 71 0.35 -13.87 2.58
CA ASP A 71 0.19 -14.63 3.81
C ASP A 71 1.44 -14.52 4.69
N ALA A 72 1.21 -14.56 6.01
CA ALA A 72 2.30 -14.62 6.97
C ALA A 72 3.01 -15.98 6.87
N VAL A 73 4.34 -15.95 6.73
CA VAL A 73 5.18 -17.14 6.69
C VAL A 73 6.22 -17.11 7.80
N ILE A 74 6.54 -18.27 8.36
CA ILE A 74 7.60 -18.37 9.37
C ILE A 74 8.93 -18.03 8.71
N SER A 75 9.70 -17.13 9.34
CA SER A 75 11.01 -16.74 8.84
C SER A 75 11.95 -17.96 8.74
N ARG A 76 12.64 -18.07 7.60
CA ARG A 76 13.62 -19.13 7.39
C ARG A 76 14.88 -18.97 8.25
N VAL A 77 15.19 -17.72 8.61
CA VAL A 77 16.38 -17.38 9.38
C VAL A 77 16.14 -17.60 10.88
N ASN A 78 14.96 -17.20 11.36
CA ASN A 78 14.62 -17.33 12.78
C ASN A 78 13.13 -17.65 12.95
N LYS A 79 12.83 -18.86 13.41
CA LYS A 79 11.46 -19.35 13.61
C LYS A 79 10.64 -18.59 14.66
N THR A 80 11.27 -17.71 15.44
CA THR A 80 10.59 -16.81 16.37
C THR A 80 9.83 -15.70 15.63
N TYR A 81 10.16 -15.46 14.38
CA TYR A 81 9.57 -14.41 13.56
C TYR A 81 8.75 -14.97 12.43
N ILE A 82 7.77 -14.17 12.02
CA ILE A 82 7.04 -14.31 10.75
C ILE A 82 7.39 -13.14 9.85
N GLU A 83 7.22 -13.36 8.56
CA GLU A 83 7.39 -12.35 7.53
C GLU A 83 6.12 -12.23 6.71
N VAL A 84 5.71 -10.99 6.45
CA VAL A 84 4.61 -10.64 5.55
C VAL A 84 5.16 -9.68 4.51
N THR A 85 4.82 -9.90 3.26
CA THR A 85 5.20 -8.97 2.17
C THR A 85 4.04 -8.04 1.89
N LEU A 86 4.33 -6.74 1.87
CA LEU A 86 3.40 -5.67 1.53
C LEU A 86 3.74 -5.13 0.14
N TYR A 87 2.76 -5.16 -0.74
CA TYR A 87 2.88 -4.67 -2.12
C TYR A 87 2.04 -3.42 -2.30
N PHE A 88 2.64 -2.41 -2.97
CA PHE A 88 1.91 -1.25 -3.46
C PHE A 88 2.12 -1.12 -4.97
N TRP A 89 1.03 -1.01 -5.71
CA TRP A 89 1.03 -0.59 -7.10
C TRP A 89 0.57 0.86 -7.18
N VAL A 90 1.47 1.72 -7.63
CA VAL A 90 1.18 3.14 -7.83
C VAL A 90 0.98 3.36 -9.32
N LEU A 91 -0.18 3.82 -9.71
CA LEU A 91 -0.55 4.02 -11.11
C LEU A 91 -0.95 5.46 -11.36
N THR A 92 -0.53 6.01 -12.49
CA THR A 92 -0.94 7.36 -12.92
C THR A 92 -1.31 7.35 -14.40
N HIS A 93 -2.43 7.95 -14.72
CA HIS A 93 -2.89 8.07 -16.10
C HIS A 93 -1.94 8.97 -16.92
N TYR A 94 -1.63 8.56 -18.16
CA TYR A 94 -0.65 9.25 -18.99
C TYR A 94 -1.00 10.71 -19.31
N LYS A 95 -2.29 11.07 -19.29
CA LYS A 95 -2.74 12.45 -19.53
C LYS A 95 -2.49 13.40 -18.35
N MET A 96 -2.29 12.85 -17.13
CA MET A 96 -2.07 13.64 -15.93
C MET A 96 -0.83 13.16 -15.16
N PRO A 97 0.36 13.18 -15.78
CA PRO A 97 1.54 12.58 -15.15
C PRO A 97 2.12 13.41 -14.00
N LYS A 98 1.76 14.69 -13.91
CA LYS A 98 2.35 15.64 -12.96
C LYS A 98 1.32 16.22 -11.99
N TYR A 99 1.80 16.53 -10.81
CA TYR A 99 1.13 17.35 -9.81
C TYR A 99 2.15 18.38 -9.28
N ASN A 100 1.82 19.68 -9.35
CA ASN A 100 2.73 20.78 -8.98
C ASN A 100 4.14 20.63 -9.60
N ASN A 101 4.20 20.36 -10.91
CA ASN A 101 5.42 20.19 -11.71
C ASN A 101 6.30 18.97 -11.33
N LYS A 102 5.83 18.06 -10.48
CA LYS A 102 6.51 16.82 -10.12
C LYS A 102 5.73 15.62 -10.63
N LEU A 103 6.41 14.54 -10.96
CA LEU A 103 5.74 13.30 -11.35
C LEU A 103 4.93 12.74 -10.16
N ARG A 104 3.66 12.45 -10.40
CA ARG A 104 2.74 11.93 -9.36
C ARG A 104 3.24 10.62 -8.79
N ASN A 105 3.72 9.70 -9.63
CA ASN A 105 4.28 8.44 -9.17
C ASN A 105 5.46 8.64 -8.21
N ASP A 106 6.34 9.59 -8.49
CA ASP A 106 7.51 9.87 -7.64
C ASP A 106 7.09 10.46 -6.29
N ILE A 107 6.09 11.33 -6.28
CA ILE A 107 5.54 11.88 -5.04
C ILE A 107 4.96 10.74 -4.18
N LEU A 108 4.10 9.91 -4.77
CA LEU A 108 3.42 8.83 -4.05
C LEU A 108 4.42 7.77 -3.54
N VAL A 109 5.40 7.37 -4.36
CA VAL A 109 6.47 6.44 -3.95
C VAL A 109 7.26 7.00 -2.77
N ARG A 110 7.62 8.27 -2.81
CA ARG A 110 8.35 8.93 -1.71
C ARG A 110 7.54 8.91 -0.42
N GLU A 111 6.25 9.24 -0.47
CA GLU A 111 5.38 9.24 0.71
C GLU A 111 5.18 7.82 1.27
N LEU A 112 5.00 6.81 0.41
CA LEU A 112 4.92 5.41 0.84
C LEU A 112 6.22 4.96 1.54
N ARG A 113 7.37 5.33 1.02
CA ARG A 113 8.65 5.01 1.66
C ARG A 113 8.81 5.67 3.03
N LYS A 114 8.36 6.90 3.19
CA LYS A 114 8.36 7.59 4.49
C LYS A 114 7.43 6.92 5.49
N ASP A 115 6.21 6.64 5.09
CA ASP A 115 5.18 6.12 6.00
C ASP A 115 5.42 4.67 6.40
N PHE A 116 5.91 3.84 5.50
CA PHE A 116 6.12 2.41 5.74
C PHE A 116 7.58 2.01 5.96
N GLY A 117 8.51 2.70 5.35
CA GLY A 117 9.94 2.40 5.44
C GLY A 117 10.72 3.16 6.50
N GLU A 118 10.24 4.32 6.95
CA GLU A 118 10.94 5.18 7.90
C GLU A 118 10.26 5.28 9.26
N LYS A 119 8.95 5.04 9.33
CA LYS A 119 8.17 5.07 10.57
C LYS A 119 7.89 3.67 11.09
N ASP A 120 7.87 3.50 12.39
CA ASP A 120 7.43 2.27 13.04
C ASP A 120 5.90 2.18 12.93
N CYS A 121 5.41 1.31 12.07
CA CYS A 121 3.97 1.15 11.87
C CYS A 121 3.51 -0.31 11.86
N PHE A 122 4.42 -1.27 11.68
CA PHE A 122 4.09 -2.68 11.61
C PHE A 122 4.95 -3.55 12.51
N GLY A 123 4.33 -4.57 13.11
CA GLY A 123 5.02 -5.65 13.77
C GLY A 123 6.02 -5.19 14.83
N ILE A 124 7.25 -5.65 14.73
CA ILE A 124 8.32 -5.36 15.70
C ILE A 124 9.00 -4.02 15.41
N ALA A 125 9.04 -3.62 14.14
CA ALA A 125 9.79 -2.44 13.69
C ALA A 125 9.21 -1.89 12.39
N LYS A 126 9.97 -1.01 11.75
CA LYS A 126 9.67 -0.50 10.40
C LYS A 126 9.53 -1.63 9.40
N ALA A 127 8.67 -1.46 8.42
CA ALA A 127 8.69 -2.32 7.26
C ALA A 127 10.00 -2.15 6.49
N HIS A 128 10.64 -3.26 6.14
CA HIS A 128 11.87 -3.23 5.37
C HIS A 128 11.57 -3.00 3.89
N TYR A 129 12.08 -1.90 3.34
CA TYR A 129 11.99 -1.63 1.91
C TYR A 129 12.80 -2.67 1.11
N VAL A 130 12.15 -3.30 0.14
CA VAL A 130 12.75 -4.36 -0.68
C VAL A 130 13.06 -3.85 -2.08
N SER A 131 12.08 -3.27 -2.77
CA SER A 131 12.25 -2.89 -4.17
C SER A 131 11.24 -1.82 -4.63
N ASN A 132 11.64 -1.13 -5.70
CA ASN A 132 10.80 -0.28 -6.51
C ASN A 132 11.08 -0.60 -7.98
N SER A 133 10.13 -1.16 -8.67
CA SER A 133 10.26 -1.56 -10.07
C SER A 133 9.19 -0.94 -10.95
N ILE A 134 9.46 -0.88 -12.24
CA ILE A 134 8.46 -0.44 -13.23
C ILE A 134 7.37 -1.50 -13.29
N PHE A 135 6.13 -1.05 -13.22
CA PHE A 135 4.95 -1.88 -13.36
C PHE A 135 4.19 -1.51 -14.64
N ASN A 136 3.88 -2.53 -15.45
CA ASN A 136 3.05 -2.38 -16.64
C ASN A 136 1.64 -2.91 -16.34
N SER A 137 0.66 -2.04 -16.37
CA SER A 137 -0.73 -2.39 -16.08
C SER A 137 -1.42 -3.21 -17.20
N GLY A 138 -0.70 -3.54 -18.26
CA GLY A 138 -1.27 -4.21 -19.45
C GLY A 138 -2.08 -3.28 -20.36
N THR A 139 -2.26 -2.02 -19.99
CA THR A 139 -2.87 -0.98 -20.80
C THR A 139 -1.91 0.18 -20.98
N ASN A 140 -1.89 0.81 -22.17
CA ASN A 140 -1.03 1.97 -22.41
C ASN A 140 -1.54 3.26 -21.74
N LYS A 141 -2.59 3.17 -20.92
CA LYS A 141 -3.21 4.34 -20.28
C LYS A 141 -2.53 4.76 -18.99
N TYR A 142 -1.83 3.85 -18.31
CA TYR A 142 -1.23 4.09 -17.01
C TYR A 142 0.25 3.79 -17.01
N THR A 143 1.02 4.67 -16.36
CA THR A 143 2.40 4.38 -15.94
C THR A 143 2.38 3.93 -14.49
N GLY A 144 3.18 2.93 -14.16
CA GLY A 144 3.11 2.32 -12.84
C GLY A 144 4.45 2.03 -12.19
N ARG A 145 4.39 1.92 -10.87
CA ARG A 145 5.47 1.45 -10.00
C ARG A 145 4.95 0.39 -9.06
N LEU A 146 5.73 -0.65 -8.86
CA LEU A 146 5.52 -1.66 -7.83
C LEU A 146 6.55 -1.47 -6.72
N ILE A 147 6.07 -1.15 -5.51
CA ILE A 147 6.91 -0.99 -4.33
C ILE A 147 6.63 -2.16 -3.39
N THR A 148 7.68 -2.77 -2.88
CA THR A 148 7.59 -3.94 -2.02
C THR A 148 8.28 -3.66 -0.70
N PHE A 149 7.60 -3.99 0.40
CA PHE A 149 8.14 -3.97 1.76
C PHE A 149 8.02 -5.36 2.39
N ARG A 150 8.93 -5.68 3.28
CA ARG A 150 8.86 -6.86 4.15
C ARG A 150 8.56 -6.41 5.58
N VAL A 151 7.51 -6.98 6.15
CA VAL A 151 7.11 -6.77 7.53
C VAL A 151 7.53 -7.98 8.36
N THR A 152 8.19 -7.75 9.49
CA THR A 152 8.59 -8.80 10.44
C THR A 152 7.78 -8.64 11.73
N ASP A 153 7.23 -9.73 12.23
CA ASP A 153 6.48 -9.75 13.48
C ASP A 153 6.77 -11.05 14.25
N TRP A 154 6.24 -11.18 15.45
CA TRP A 154 6.41 -12.36 16.29
C TRP A 154 5.60 -13.55 15.75
N SER A 155 6.20 -14.72 15.74
CA SER A 155 5.54 -15.93 15.22
C SER A 155 4.36 -16.40 16.08
N ASP A 156 4.29 -16.01 17.36
CA ASP A 156 3.18 -16.32 18.24
C ASP A 156 1.89 -15.59 17.84
N ARG A 157 1.98 -14.56 17.00
CA ARG A 157 0.82 -13.88 16.40
C ARG A 157 -0.01 -14.79 15.52
N ILE A 158 0.60 -15.82 14.92
CA ILE A 158 -0.08 -16.80 14.05
C ILE A 158 -0.22 -18.19 14.69
N ARG A 159 0.46 -18.43 15.83
CA ARG A 159 0.33 -19.72 16.53
C ARG A 159 -1.03 -19.82 17.18
N TYR A 160 -1.72 -20.93 16.94
CA TYR A 160 -2.88 -21.30 17.74
C TYR A 160 -2.37 -21.60 19.16
N LYS A 161 -2.96 -20.98 20.17
CA LYS A 161 -2.87 -21.54 21.52
C LYS A 161 -3.77 -22.76 21.52
N ASP A 162 -3.17 -23.92 21.63
CA ASP A 162 -3.88 -25.17 21.93
C ASP A 162 -4.65 -25.02 23.25
#